data_19e844d24ac98ae6c0925c37c9cd7702
#
_entry.id   19e844d24ac98ae6c0925c37c9cd7702
#
_cell.length_a   1.000
_cell.length_b   1.000
_cell.length_c   1.000
_cell.angle_alpha   90.00
_cell.angle_beta   90.00
_cell.angle_gamma   90.00
#
_symmetry.space_group_name_H-M   'P 1'
#
loop_
_entity.id
_entity.type
_entity.pdbx_description
1 polymer ?
#
loop_
_entity_poly.entity_id
_entity_poly.type
_entity_poly.pdbx_seq_one_letter_code
_entity_poly.pdbx_strand_id
1 'polypeptide(L)'
;PASSAPGISSATSGRLAQPDLDTLGIVTRAIYHRCPLRVEYYSLGSGKTQREIVPFALIDTGLRWHVRGYDRKRGAFRDFVVTRIKRPKLLMESPVAEHERPEQDVQWSRILEVELVPHPDQPHPDITAMDYAMQNGVLRLRLRGATAGYVLRKWSVDCSPDHRLRDPEYRLWLKDPLLLYGVETAVLAPGYRAA
;
A
#
# COMPACT_ATOMS: atom_id res chain seq x y z
N PRO A 1 39.27 14.89 29.84
CA PRO A 1 38.31 15.46 28.93
C PRO A 1 38.12 14.49 27.76
N ALA A 2 36.97 13.80 27.76
CA ALA A 2 36.61 12.89 26.68
C ALA A 2 36.23 13.77 25.46
N SER A 3 37.01 13.67 24.41
CA SER A 3 36.68 14.23 23.09
C SER A 3 35.48 13.48 22.56
N SER A 4 34.29 14.09 22.60
CA SER A 4 33.14 13.58 21.89
C SER A 4 33.39 13.69 20.39
N ALA A 5 33.46 12.56 19.70
CA ALA A 5 33.50 12.55 18.25
C ALA A 5 32.29 13.34 17.71
N PRO A 6 32.46 14.16 16.66
CA PRO A 6 31.32 14.87 16.09
C PRO A 6 30.28 13.85 15.58
N GLY A 7 29.13 13.79 16.27
CA GLY A 7 28.05 12.95 15.84
C GLY A 7 27.42 13.48 14.55
N ILE A 8 27.21 12.61 13.58
CA ILE A 8 26.46 12.96 12.39
C ILE A 8 24.99 13.16 12.78
N SER A 9 24.48 14.37 12.61
CA SER A 9 23.07 14.66 12.83
C SER A 9 22.25 13.99 11.72
N SER A 10 21.28 13.15 12.11
CA SER A 10 20.33 12.55 11.18
C SER A 10 18.90 12.91 11.59
N ALA A 11 18.05 13.18 10.62
CA ALA A 11 16.62 13.42 10.82
C ALA A 11 15.83 12.49 9.90
N THR A 12 14.76 11.90 10.45
CA THR A 12 13.81 11.09 9.67
C THR A 12 12.46 11.78 9.63
N SER A 13 11.76 11.67 8.50
CA SER A 13 10.37 12.12 8.43
C SER A 13 9.50 11.37 9.44
N GLY A 14 8.61 12.09 10.12
CA GLY A 14 7.69 11.50 11.08
C GLY A 14 6.77 10.48 10.42
N ARG A 15 6.54 9.35 11.09
CA ARG A 15 5.48 8.39 10.72
C ARG A 15 4.18 8.75 11.42
N LEU A 16 3.05 8.34 10.84
CA LEU A 16 1.78 8.34 11.54
C LEU A 16 1.84 7.38 12.73
N ALA A 17 0.82 7.42 13.61
CA ALA A 17 0.73 6.56 14.77
C ALA A 17 1.06 5.10 14.42
N GLN A 18 1.95 4.49 15.21
CA GLN A 18 2.32 3.09 15.06
C GLN A 18 1.20 2.19 15.60
N PRO A 19 1.01 1.00 15.04
CA PRO A 19 0.16 0.00 15.63
C PRO A 19 0.63 -0.35 17.04
N ASP A 20 -0.33 -0.60 17.93
CA ASP A 20 -0.07 -1.26 19.18
C ASP A 20 0.52 -2.65 18.93
N LEU A 21 1.60 -3.00 19.64
CA LEU A 21 2.35 -4.25 19.43
C LEU A 21 1.52 -5.49 19.74
N ASP A 22 0.64 -5.43 20.73
CA ASP A 22 -0.23 -6.56 21.07
C ASP A 22 -1.25 -6.78 19.94
N THR A 23 -1.84 -5.72 19.40
CA THR A 23 -2.72 -5.80 18.23
C THR A 23 -1.99 -6.37 17.02
N LEU A 24 -0.78 -5.88 16.73
CA LEU A 24 0.03 -6.38 15.61
C LEU A 24 0.39 -7.86 15.82
N GLY A 25 0.77 -8.25 17.04
CA GLY A 25 1.08 -9.62 17.40
C GLY A 25 -0.12 -10.57 17.23
N ILE A 26 -1.34 -10.13 17.54
CA ILE A 26 -2.55 -10.94 17.31
C ILE A 26 -2.85 -11.05 15.81
N VAL A 27 -2.73 -9.97 15.06
CA VAL A 27 -2.93 -9.96 13.59
C VAL A 27 -1.93 -10.90 12.90
N THR A 28 -0.65 -10.84 13.26
CA THR A 28 0.37 -11.72 12.68
C THR A 28 0.15 -13.19 13.03
N ARG A 29 -0.31 -13.49 14.25
CA ARG A 29 -0.71 -14.86 14.62
C ARG A 29 -1.90 -15.35 13.82
N ALA A 30 -2.91 -14.50 13.56
CA ALA A 30 -4.04 -14.87 12.72
C ALA A 30 -3.60 -15.22 11.29
N ILE A 31 -2.67 -14.44 10.71
CA ILE A 31 -2.07 -14.72 9.41
C ILE A 31 -1.30 -16.05 9.43
N TYR A 32 -0.45 -16.26 10.43
CA TYR A 32 0.36 -17.47 10.57
C TYR A 32 -0.49 -18.73 10.68
N HIS A 33 -1.52 -18.70 11.54
CA HIS A 33 -2.44 -19.82 11.74
C HIS A 33 -3.53 -19.93 10.68
N ARG A 34 -3.58 -18.99 9.71
CA ARG A 34 -4.61 -18.93 8.67
C ARG A 34 -6.03 -18.99 9.25
N CYS A 35 -6.27 -18.27 10.34
CA CYS A 35 -7.57 -18.26 11.01
C CYS A 35 -8.21 -16.89 10.99
N PRO A 36 -9.56 -16.82 11.05
CA PRO A 36 -10.27 -15.55 11.09
C PRO A 36 -9.98 -14.79 12.39
N LEU A 37 -10.13 -13.47 12.29
CA LEU A 37 -9.94 -12.51 13.35
C LEU A 37 -11.22 -11.69 13.54
N ARG A 38 -11.80 -11.69 14.73
CA ARG A 38 -12.88 -10.78 15.10
C ARG A 38 -12.31 -9.51 15.67
N VAL A 39 -12.77 -8.35 15.19
CA VAL A 39 -12.26 -7.05 15.59
C VAL A 39 -13.37 -6.00 15.75
N GLU A 40 -13.16 -5.01 16.58
CA GLU A 40 -13.82 -3.73 16.45
C GLU A 40 -13.00 -2.88 15.49
N TYR A 41 -13.60 -2.46 14.38
CA TYR A 41 -12.93 -1.67 13.36
C TYR A 41 -13.52 -0.26 13.26
N TYR A 42 -12.64 0.75 13.24
CA TYR A 42 -13.01 2.16 13.13
C TYR A 42 -12.76 2.67 11.71
N SER A 43 -13.82 2.88 10.95
CA SER A 43 -13.77 3.40 9.59
C SER A 43 -14.20 4.85 9.53
N LEU A 44 -13.58 5.65 8.66
CA LEU A 44 -13.97 7.06 8.47
C LEU A 44 -15.39 7.21 7.94
N GLY A 45 -15.86 6.27 7.13
CA GLY A 45 -17.19 6.36 6.52
C GLY A 45 -18.30 5.70 7.34
N SER A 46 -18.01 4.60 8.07
CA SER A 46 -19.04 3.83 8.80
C SER A 46 -18.87 3.82 10.33
N GLY A 47 -17.92 4.61 10.85
CA GLY A 47 -17.63 4.66 12.28
C GLY A 47 -17.16 3.31 12.84
N LYS A 48 -17.56 3.02 14.09
CA LYS A 48 -17.24 1.77 14.78
C LYS A 48 -18.13 0.63 14.30
N THR A 49 -17.54 -0.48 13.90
CA THR A 49 -18.23 -1.70 13.46
C THR A 49 -17.53 -2.95 13.95
N GLN A 50 -18.30 -4.02 14.19
CA GLN A 50 -17.75 -5.36 14.37
C GLN A 50 -17.45 -5.97 13.00
N ARG A 51 -16.28 -6.61 12.87
CA ARG A 51 -15.84 -7.30 11.66
C ARG A 51 -15.28 -8.68 12.01
N GLU A 52 -15.51 -9.61 11.10
CA GLU A 52 -14.71 -10.82 11.00
C GLU A 52 -13.94 -10.75 9.70
N ILE A 53 -12.62 -10.82 9.81
CA ILE A 53 -11.70 -10.75 8.69
C ILE A 53 -10.84 -12.02 8.66
N VAL A 54 -10.56 -12.51 7.48
CA VAL A 54 -9.59 -13.59 7.25
C VAL A 54 -8.31 -12.96 6.72
N PRO A 55 -7.36 -12.60 7.62
CA PRO A 55 -6.18 -11.86 7.23
C PRO A 55 -5.14 -12.80 6.61
N PHE A 56 -4.38 -12.31 5.62
CA PHE A 56 -3.31 -13.11 5.01
C PHE A 56 -2.02 -12.34 4.69
N ALA A 57 -2.04 -11.00 4.67
CA ALA A 57 -0.84 -10.22 4.41
C ALA A 57 -0.81 -8.91 5.20
N LEU A 58 0.40 -8.45 5.52
CA LEU A 58 0.66 -7.10 6.01
C LEU A 58 1.22 -6.25 4.88
N ILE A 59 0.79 -4.99 4.80
CA ILE A 59 1.21 -4.00 3.81
C ILE A 59 1.71 -2.77 4.55
N ASP A 60 3.00 -2.44 4.39
CA ASP A 60 3.54 -1.15 4.81
C ASP A 60 3.48 -0.17 3.63
N THR A 61 2.63 0.84 3.74
CA THR A 61 2.55 1.91 2.73
C THR A 61 3.56 3.02 2.94
N GLY A 62 4.41 2.91 3.98
CA GLY A 62 5.34 3.95 4.42
C GLY A 62 4.71 5.01 5.32
N LEU A 63 3.40 5.21 5.25
CA LEU A 63 2.64 6.06 6.16
C LEU A 63 2.05 5.27 7.32
N ARG A 64 1.51 4.09 7.03
CA ARG A 64 0.83 3.23 8.01
C ARG A 64 0.82 1.78 7.54
N TRP A 65 0.63 0.90 8.52
CA TRP A 65 0.43 -0.52 8.28
C TRP A 65 -1.03 -0.84 7.96
N HIS A 66 -1.23 -1.70 6.98
CA HIS A 66 -2.51 -2.32 6.69
C HIS A 66 -2.40 -3.83 6.83
N VAL A 67 -3.51 -4.47 7.14
CA VAL A 67 -3.69 -5.91 6.96
C VAL A 67 -4.67 -6.11 5.82
N ARG A 68 -4.28 -6.94 4.83
CA ARG A 68 -5.15 -7.37 3.76
C ARG A 68 -5.80 -8.69 4.15
N GLY A 69 -7.09 -8.79 3.89
CA GLY A 69 -7.88 -9.98 4.21
C GLY A 69 -9.28 -9.92 3.63
N TYR A 70 -9.98 -11.05 3.71
CA TYR A 70 -11.38 -11.13 3.33
C TYR A 70 -12.27 -10.57 4.46
N ASP A 71 -13.11 -9.61 4.14
CA ASP A 71 -14.13 -9.04 5.05
C ASP A 71 -15.42 -9.84 4.94
N ARG A 72 -15.70 -10.72 5.90
CA ARG A 72 -16.93 -11.54 5.91
C ARG A 72 -18.20 -10.72 5.89
N LYS A 73 -18.18 -9.52 6.48
CA LYS A 73 -19.34 -8.62 6.48
C LYS A 73 -19.62 -8.02 5.10
N ARG A 74 -18.58 -7.81 4.29
CA ARG A 74 -18.69 -7.19 2.96
C ARG A 74 -18.64 -8.21 1.82
N GLY A 75 -18.23 -9.44 2.10
CA GLY A 75 -18.05 -10.48 1.08
C GLY A 75 -16.95 -10.14 0.07
N ALA A 76 -15.86 -9.47 0.51
CA ALA A 76 -14.83 -8.98 -0.39
C ALA A 76 -13.46 -8.85 0.30
N PHE A 77 -12.38 -8.94 -0.48
CA PHE A 77 -11.03 -8.64 0.00
C PHE A 77 -10.84 -7.14 0.18
N ARG A 78 -10.23 -6.75 1.29
CA ARG A 78 -10.02 -5.34 1.67
C ARG A 78 -8.76 -5.14 2.48
N ASP A 79 -8.32 -3.87 2.51
CA ASP A 79 -7.24 -3.42 3.37
C ASP A 79 -7.82 -2.76 4.63
N PHE A 80 -7.32 -3.19 5.79
CA PHE A 80 -7.70 -2.64 7.08
C PHE A 80 -6.49 -1.95 7.71
N VAL A 81 -6.64 -0.69 8.06
CA VAL A 81 -5.58 0.07 8.76
C VAL A 81 -5.40 -0.52 10.16
N VAL A 82 -4.20 -1.01 10.47
CA VAL A 82 -3.95 -1.77 11.72
C VAL A 82 -4.21 -0.91 12.96
N THR A 83 -3.88 0.38 12.97
CA THR A 83 -4.15 1.30 14.10
C THR A 83 -5.64 1.49 14.40
N ARG A 84 -6.52 1.14 13.45
CA ARG A 84 -7.99 1.22 13.57
C ARG A 84 -8.62 -0.09 14.03
N ILE A 85 -7.83 -1.12 14.23
CA ILE A 85 -8.24 -2.40 14.79
C ILE A 85 -8.17 -2.30 16.30
N LYS A 86 -9.27 -2.64 16.98
CA LYS A 86 -9.34 -2.73 18.43
C LYS A 86 -9.94 -4.07 18.86
N ARG A 87 -9.51 -4.53 20.04
CA ARG A 87 -9.99 -5.79 20.64
C ARG A 87 -9.92 -6.99 19.68
N PRO A 88 -8.77 -7.23 19.01
CA PRO A 88 -8.64 -8.36 18.12
C PRO A 88 -8.75 -9.67 18.89
N LYS A 89 -9.52 -10.62 18.34
CA LYS A 89 -9.68 -11.97 18.92
C LYS A 89 -9.55 -13.03 17.83
N LEU A 90 -8.64 -13.97 18.01
CA LEU A 90 -8.48 -15.13 17.12
C LEU A 90 -9.73 -16.02 17.18
N LEU A 91 -10.19 -16.49 16.04
CA LEU A 91 -11.29 -17.42 15.90
C LEU A 91 -10.77 -18.78 15.39
N MET A 92 -9.98 -19.46 16.22
CA MET A 92 -9.25 -20.70 15.84
C MET A 92 -10.18 -21.81 15.33
N GLU A 93 -11.39 -21.91 15.91
CA GLU A 93 -12.37 -22.93 15.55
C GLU A 93 -13.26 -22.54 14.35
N SER A 94 -13.12 -21.31 13.83
CA SER A 94 -13.94 -20.86 12.70
C SER A 94 -13.27 -21.25 11.38
N PRO A 95 -13.90 -22.10 10.56
CA PRO A 95 -13.30 -22.53 9.30
C PRO A 95 -13.16 -21.35 8.32
N VAL A 96 -12.14 -21.43 7.47
CA VAL A 96 -11.91 -20.52 6.35
C VAL A 96 -12.41 -21.18 5.08
N ALA A 97 -13.40 -20.58 4.45
CA ALA A 97 -13.95 -21.07 3.19
C ALA A 97 -12.98 -20.82 2.02
N GLU A 98 -13.14 -21.56 0.94
CA GLU A 98 -12.24 -21.45 -0.22
C GLU A 98 -12.22 -20.04 -0.81
N HIS A 99 -13.39 -19.41 -0.94
CA HIS A 99 -13.51 -18.05 -1.50
C HIS A 99 -12.91 -16.94 -0.61
N GLU A 100 -12.56 -17.26 0.65
CA GLU A 100 -11.92 -16.33 1.60
C GLU A 100 -10.38 -16.39 1.54
N ARG A 101 -9.83 -17.35 0.77
CA ARG A 101 -8.40 -17.59 0.70
C ARG A 101 -7.68 -16.58 -0.21
N PRO A 102 -6.40 -16.27 0.04
CA PRO A 102 -5.64 -15.28 -0.71
C PRO A 102 -5.52 -15.57 -2.20
N GLU A 103 -5.63 -16.86 -2.61
CA GLU A 103 -5.59 -17.28 -4.01
C GLU A 103 -6.81 -16.75 -4.80
N GLN A 104 -7.92 -16.46 -4.12
CA GLN A 104 -9.15 -15.90 -4.70
C GLN A 104 -9.11 -14.37 -4.79
N ASP A 105 -8.09 -13.74 -4.22
CA ASP A 105 -7.91 -12.28 -4.31
C ASP A 105 -7.26 -11.89 -5.62
N VAL A 106 -8.08 -11.54 -6.61
CA VAL A 106 -7.63 -11.13 -7.94
C VAL A 106 -6.68 -9.93 -7.87
N GLN A 107 -6.93 -8.96 -6.98
CA GLN A 107 -6.07 -7.77 -6.84
C GLN A 107 -4.71 -8.11 -6.23
N TRP A 108 -4.66 -9.09 -5.32
CA TRP A 108 -3.40 -9.55 -4.73
C TRP A 108 -2.58 -10.40 -5.71
N SER A 109 -3.25 -11.24 -6.48
CA SER A 109 -2.61 -12.16 -7.43
C SER A 109 -2.16 -11.46 -8.71
N ARG A 110 -2.83 -10.38 -9.11
CA ARG A 110 -2.50 -9.58 -10.29
C ARG A 110 -1.18 -8.84 -10.10
N ILE A 111 -0.21 -9.13 -10.96
CA ILE A 111 1.07 -8.40 -11.01
C ILE A 111 1.04 -7.43 -12.20
N LEU A 112 1.35 -6.19 -11.92
CA LEU A 112 1.52 -5.12 -12.89
C LEU A 112 3.01 -4.91 -13.13
N GLU A 113 3.46 -4.95 -14.38
CA GLU A 113 4.79 -4.57 -14.78
C GLU A 113 4.75 -3.12 -15.26
N VAL A 114 5.09 -2.19 -14.37
CA VAL A 114 5.00 -0.76 -14.65
C VAL A 114 6.33 -0.20 -15.08
N GLU A 115 6.31 0.68 -16.08
CA GLU A 115 7.46 1.48 -16.52
C GLU A 115 7.23 2.93 -16.09
N LEU A 116 8.12 3.41 -15.22
CA LEU A 116 8.17 4.81 -14.81
C LEU A 116 9.33 5.50 -15.54
N VAL A 117 9.09 6.68 -16.04
CA VAL A 117 10.09 7.52 -16.70
C VAL A 117 10.16 8.87 -16.00
N PRO A 118 11.23 9.65 -16.18
CA PRO A 118 11.23 11.05 -15.75
C PRO A 118 10.02 11.78 -16.34
N HIS A 119 9.39 12.62 -15.55
CA HIS A 119 8.23 13.39 -16.03
C HIS A 119 8.61 14.20 -17.26
N PRO A 120 7.82 14.17 -18.37
CA PRO A 120 8.20 14.80 -19.65
C PRO A 120 8.50 16.30 -19.59
N ASP A 121 7.90 17.02 -18.63
CA ASP A 121 8.06 18.46 -18.49
C ASP A 121 9.30 18.87 -17.66
N GLN A 122 10.15 17.92 -17.26
CA GLN A 122 11.37 18.24 -16.51
C GLN A 122 12.48 18.75 -17.42
N PRO A 123 13.15 19.85 -17.02
CA PRO A 123 14.28 20.39 -17.80
C PRO A 123 15.52 19.48 -17.76
N HIS A 124 15.68 18.68 -16.72
CA HIS A 124 16.83 17.80 -16.49
C HIS A 124 16.38 16.38 -16.11
N PRO A 125 15.86 15.60 -17.07
CA PRO A 125 15.38 14.24 -16.82
C PRO A 125 16.48 13.26 -16.40
N ASP A 126 17.72 13.53 -16.76
CA ASP A 126 18.92 12.78 -16.39
C ASP A 126 19.15 12.76 -14.87
N ILE A 127 18.87 13.87 -14.18
CA ILE A 127 18.98 13.95 -12.71
C ILE A 127 17.95 13.01 -12.06
N THR A 128 16.70 13.04 -12.53
CA THR A 128 15.69 12.08 -12.04
C THR A 128 16.09 10.64 -12.34
N ALA A 129 16.64 10.37 -13.52
CA ALA A 129 17.13 9.03 -13.85
C ALA A 129 18.24 8.55 -12.89
N MET A 130 19.10 9.45 -12.43
CA MET A 130 20.12 9.15 -11.42
C MET A 130 19.50 8.87 -10.04
N ASP A 131 18.57 9.72 -9.58
CA ASP A 131 17.92 9.59 -8.26
C ASP A 131 17.20 8.25 -8.11
N TYR A 132 16.61 7.74 -9.18
CA TYR A 132 15.86 6.48 -9.19
C TYR A 132 16.64 5.29 -9.79
N ALA A 133 17.96 5.46 -10.02
CA ALA A 133 18.82 4.44 -10.62
C ALA A 133 18.21 3.78 -11.88
N MET A 134 17.63 4.60 -12.77
CA MET A 134 16.97 4.15 -13.97
C MET A 134 17.94 3.53 -14.97
N GLN A 135 17.52 2.49 -15.65
CA GLN A 135 18.26 1.90 -16.75
C GLN A 135 17.70 2.41 -18.09
N ASN A 136 18.53 3.06 -18.89
CA ASN A 136 18.12 3.70 -20.15
C ASN A 136 16.91 4.65 -19.97
N GLY A 137 16.89 5.41 -18.85
CA GLY A 137 15.82 6.36 -18.55
C GLY A 137 14.50 5.72 -18.11
N VAL A 138 14.47 4.43 -17.78
CA VAL A 138 13.26 3.71 -17.37
C VAL A 138 13.49 2.97 -16.06
N LEU A 139 12.57 3.14 -15.12
CA LEU A 139 12.46 2.32 -13.92
C LEU A 139 11.34 1.29 -14.09
N ARG A 140 11.70 0.01 -14.07
CA ARG A 140 10.74 -1.11 -14.16
C ARG A 140 10.44 -1.66 -12.79
N LEU A 141 9.15 -1.73 -12.45
CA LEU A 141 8.69 -2.27 -11.18
C LEU A 141 7.61 -3.32 -11.40
N ARG A 142 7.61 -4.32 -10.53
CA ARG A 142 6.53 -5.32 -10.46
C ARG A 142 5.72 -5.04 -9.20
N LEU A 143 4.47 -4.59 -9.39
CA LEU A 143 3.57 -4.21 -8.31
C LEU A 143 2.35 -5.11 -8.29
N ARG A 144 1.87 -5.48 -7.09
CA ARG A 144 0.56 -6.12 -6.98
C ARG A 144 -0.55 -5.09 -7.22
N GLY A 145 -1.63 -5.47 -7.90
CA GLY A 145 -2.80 -4.60 -8.08
C GLY A 145 -3.31 -4.05 -6.75
N ALA A 146 -3.35 -4.89 -5.72
CA ALA A 146 -3.73 -4.49 -4.37
C ALA A 146 -2.86 -3.36 -3.77
N THR A 147 -1.63 -3.18 -4.21
CA THR A 147 -0.69 -2.21 -3.61
C THR A 147 -0.22 -1.13 -4.57
N ALA A 148 -0.50 -1.26 -5.86
CA ALA A 148 0.02 -0.36 -6.89
C ALA A 148 -0.32 1.12 -6.62
N GLY A 149 -1.57 1.42 -6.30
CA GLY A 149 -2.00 2.79 -6.03
C GLY A 149 -1.31 3.41 -4.81
N TYR A 150 -0.99 2.62 -3.78
CA TYR A 150 -0.22 3.12 -2.63
C TYR A 150 1.21 3.50 -3.02
N VAL A 151 1.87 2.68 -3.84
CA VAL A 151 3.24 2.95 -4.31
C VAL A 151 3.27 4.18 -5.20
N LEU A 152 2.40 4.23 -6.21
CA LEU A 152 2.32 5.35 -7.15
C LEU A 152 2.03 6.67 -6.44
N ARG A 153 1.12 6.65 -5.45
CA ARG A 153 0.84 7.83 -4.62
C ARG A 153 2.04 8.23 -3.76
N LYS A 154 2.68 7.25 -3.10
CA LYS A 154 3.83 7.53 -2.21
C LYS A 154 4.98 8.18 -2.95
N TRP A 155 5.19 7.81 -4.22
CA TRP A 155 6.25 8.34 -5.06
C TRP A 155 5.82 9.54 -5.91
N SER A 156 4.62 10.09 -5.69
CA SER A 156 4.04 11.18 -6.47
C SER A 156 4.21 10.95 -7.98
N VAL A 157 3.82 9.75 -8.43
CA VAL A 157 3.87 9.41 -9.86
C VAL A 157 2.67 10.04 -10.56
N ASP A 158 2.89 10.85 -11.59
CA ASP A 158 1.81 11.26 -12.47
C ASP A 158 1.33 10.05 -13.31
N CYS A 159 0.09 9.65 -13.09
CA CYS A 159 -0.56 8.56 -13.79
C CYS A 159 -1.61 9.05 -14.79
N SER A 160 -1.60 10.33 -15.13
CA SER A 160 -2.45 10.85 -16.21
C SER A 160 -1.91 10.46 -17.58
N PRO A 161 -2.77 10.19 -18.57
CA PRO A 161 -2.33 9.82 -19.92
C PRO A 161 -1.61 10.95 -20.65
N ASP A 162 -1.84 12.20 -20.24
CA ASP A 162 -1.35 13.43 -20.84
C ASP A 162 -0.27 14.15 -19.98
N HIS A 163 0.32 13.44 -19.00
CA HIS A 163 1.34 13.97 -18.07
C HIS A 163 1.04 15.39 -17.56
N ARG A 164 -0.21 15.63 -17.13
CA ARG A 164 -0.71 16.99 -16.83
C ARG A 164 -0.41 17.49 -15.42
N LEU A 165 0.11 16.64 -14.49
CA LEU A 165 0.43 17.07 -13.15
C LEU A 165 1.80 17.74 -13.14
N ARG A 166 1.83 19.07 -12.93
CA ARG A 166 3.02 19.90 -13.14
C ARG A 166 3.70 20.40 -11.87
N ASP A 167 3.15 20.02 -10.69
CA ASP A 167 3.77 20.40 -9.43
C ASP A 167 5.15 19.74 -9.26
N PRO A 168 6.13 20.39 -8.61
CA PRO A 168 7.52 19.91 -8.51
C PRO A 168 7.68 18.54 -7.84
N GLU A 169 6.65 18.05 -7.15
CA GLU A 169 6.65 16.73 -6.53
C GLU A 169 6.50 15.59 -7.55
N TYR A 170 5.90 15.88 -8.73
CA TYR A 170 5.69 14.87 -9.78
C TYR A 170 6.93 14.74 -10.66
N ARG A 171 7.91 13.99 -10.17
CA ARG A 171 9.15 13.74 -10.91
C ARG A 171 9.08 12.55 -11.84
N LEU A 172 8.09 11.69 -11.63
CA LEU A 172 7.89 10.45 -12.36
C LEU A 172 6.56 10.49 -13.11
N TRP A 173 6.56 9.88 -14.27
CA TRP A 173 5.35 9.64 -15.08
C TRP A 173 5.20 8.15 -15.36
N LEU A 174 3.98 7.64 -15.23
CA LEU A 174 3.62 6.28 -15.62
C LEU A 174 3.40 6.23 -17.13
N LYS A 175 4.29 5.55 -17.85
CA LYS A 175 4.32 5.52 -19.31
C LYS A 175 3.05 4.93 -19.93
N ASP A 176 2.45 3.93 -19.28
CA ASP A 176 1.19 3.31 -19.70
C ASP A 176 0.16 3.28 -18.56
N PRO A 177 -0.68 4.31 -18.42
CA PRO A 177 -1.73 4.35 -17.41
C PRO A 177 -2.83 3.31 -17.60
N LEU A 178 -2.98 2.71 -18.79
CA LEU A 178 -4.00 1.67 -19.05
C LEU A 178 -3.75 0.40 -18.22
N LEU A 179 -2.51 0.17 -17.79
CA LEU A 179 -2.18 -0.92 -16.87
C LEU A 179 -2.98 -0.87 -15.56
N LEU A 180 -3.44 0.32 -15.16
CA LEU A 180 -4.23 0.53 -13.94
C LEU A 180 -5.73 0.23 -14.13
N TYR A 181 -6.17 -0.08 -15.35
CA TYR A 181 -7.57 -0.43 -15.59
C TYR A 181 -7.97 -1.67 -14.78
N GLY A 182 -9.07 -1.57 -14.03
CA GLY A 182 -9.56 -2.65 -13.15
C GLY A 182 -8.72 -2.87 -11.87
N VAL A 183 -7.78 -1.98 -11.57
CA VAL A 183 -7.02 -1.99 -10.32
C VAL A 183 -7.77 -1.16 -9.27
N GLU A 184 -8.20 -1.80 -8.18
CA GLU A 184 -9.01 -1.13 -7.13
C GLU A 184 -8.27 0.04 -6.48
N THR A 185 -6.96 -0.12 -6.24
CA THR A 185 -6.14 0.93 -5.60
C THR A 185 -5.76 2.06 -6.56
N ALA A 186 -6.06 1.95 -7.86
CA ALA A 186 -5.77 2.99 -8.85
C ALA A 186 -6.43 4.33 -8.54
N VAL A 187 -7.53 4.35 -7.79
CA VAL A 187 -8.18 5.57 -7.28
C VAL A 187 -7.25 6.42 -6.41
N LEU A 188 -6.17 5.84 -5.90
CA LEU A 188 -5.15 6.54 -5.12
C LEU A 188 -4.03 7.10 -5.99
N ALA A 189 -3.87 6.62 -7.23
CA ALA A 189 -2.79 7.02 -8.13
C ALA A 189 -3.04 8.45 -8.65
N PRO A 190 -2.07 9.38 -8.47
CA PRO A 190 -2.26 10.78 -8.87
C PRO A 190 -2.56 10.90 -10.37
N GLY A 191 -3.52 11.70 -10.72
CA GLY A 191 -3.89 11.96 -12.13
C GLY A 191 -4.63 10.83 -12.83
N TYR A 192 -4.69 9.61 -12.28
CA TYR A 192 -5.46 8.52 -12.86
C TYR A 192 -6.98 8.80 -12.75
N ARG A 193 -7.67 8.64 -13.86
CA ARG A 193 -9.15 8.65 -13.92
C ARG A 193 -9.60 7.35 -14.55
N ALA A 194 -10.41 6.59 -13.84
CA ALA A 194 -11.14 5.48 -14.46
C ALA A 194 -12.01 6.06 -15.58
N ALA A 195 -11.91 5.49 -16.78
CA ALA A 195 -12.76 5.84 -17.91
C ALA A 195 -14.21 5.43 -17.63
#